data_5f0a909968a2a1060c48ffb0afb0e1bf
#
_entry.id   5f0a909968a2a1060c48ffb0afb0e1bf
#
_cell.length_a   1.000
_cell.length_b   1.000
_cell.length_c   1.000
_cell.angle_alpha   90.00
_cell.angle_beta   90.00
_cell.angle_gamma   90.00
#
_symmetry.space_group_name_H-M   'P 1'
#
loop_
_entity.id
_entity.type
_entity.pdbx_description
1 polymer ?
#
loop_
_entity_poly.entity_id
_entity_poly.type
_entity_poly.pdbx_seq_one_letter_code
_entity_poly.pdbx_strand_id
1 'polypeptide(L)'
;QAKAKWTQLEALIGSKSRIKNIAKDIVAHFEHRQEVFEGKAMIVAMSRRIAVELYDAIVALRPQWHSDDQAKGAIKVVMTSASSDGASIAKHHTTKEQRRKLADRMKDPDDELKLVIVRDMWLTGFDAPCLHTLYIDKPMQGHNLMQAIARVNRVYKDKPGGLVVDYLGIASDLKKALSFYSDADGKGNPTEQQEQAVALMMEKLEVVRQMLDGMNYASYFSADVSSKLSLILQAEDYILGLDNLGFALAVEVD
;
A
#
# COMPACT_ATOMS: atom_id res chain seq x y z
N GLN A 1 27.84 -3.16 1.05
CA GLN A 1 27.08 -2.36 0.05
C GLN A 1 25.57 -2.54 0.17
N ALA A 2 25.01 -3.77 0.20
CA ALA A 2 23.56 -4.01 0.30
C ALA A 2 22.91 -3.41 1.56
N LYS A 3 23.56 -3.52 2.74
CA LYS A 3 23.06 -2.96 3.99
C LYS A 3 23.01 -1.43 3.96
N ALA A 4 24.00 -0.77 3.36
CA ALA A 4 24.01 0.69 3.23
C ALA A 4 22.88 1.18 2.31
N LYS A 5 22.66 0.53 1.17
CA LYS A 5 21.54 0.84 0.26
C LYS A 5 20.18 0.65 0.94
N TRP A 6 20.02 -0.42 1.73
CA TRP A 6 18.80 -0.66 2.48
C TRP A 6 18.53 0.44 3.53
N THR A 7 19.56 0.88 4.25
CA THR A 7 19.46 1.96 5.24
C THR A 7 19.09 3.28 4.58
N GLN A 8 19.68 3.61 3.43
CA GLN A 8 19.32 4.81 2.67
C GLN A 8 17.87 4.76 2.20
N LEU A 9 17.44 3.62 1.65
CA LEU A 9 16.06 3.43 1.21
C LEU A 9 15.08 3.55 2.38
N GLU A 10 15.40 2.95 3.53
CA GLU A 10 14.57 3.08 4.74
C GLU A 10 14.48 4.53 5.23
N ALA A 11 15.53 5.30 5.11
CA ALA A 11 15.53 6.72 5.48
C ALA A 11 14.63 7.55 4.55
N LEU A 12 14.64 7.25 3.24
CA LEU A 12 13.77 7.90 2.26
C LEU A 12 12.29 7.53 2.49
N ILE A 13 11.99 6.23 2.54
CA ILE A 13 10.62 5.72 2.75
C ILE A 13 10.07 6.22 4.09
N GLY A 14 10.88 6.24 5.14
CA GLY A 14 10.53 6.67 6.48
C GLY A 14 10.70 8.17 6.73
N SER A 15 10.74 9.03 5.69
CA SER A 15 10.77 10.47 5.92
C SER A 15 9.41 10.95 6.46
N LYS A 16 9.44 11.90 7.41
CA LYS A 16 8.23 12.37 8.11
C LYS A 16 7.17 12.97 7.18
N SER A 17 7.61 13.70 6.16
CA SER A 17 6.70 14.28 5.16
C SER A 17 6.01 13.20 4.35
N ARG A 18 6.77 12.22 3.85
CA ARG A 18 6.24 11.10 3.07
C ARG A 18 5.27 10.25 3.89
N ILE A 19 5.60 9.90 5.13
CA ILE A 19 4.70 9.13 6.01
C ILE A 19 3.38 9.88 6.21
N LYS A 20 3.41 11.20 6.42
CA LYS A 20 2.18 12.00 6.55
C LYS A 20 1.34 12.00 5.27
N ASN A 21 1.97 12.12 4.11
CA ASN A 21 1.27 12.10 2.82
C ASN A 21 0.64 10.72 2.56
N ILE A 22 1.40 9.64 2.76
CA ILE A 22 0.88 8.28 2.62
C ILE A 22 -0.26 8.01 3.61
N ALA A 23 -0.15 8.47 4.87
CA ALA A 23 -1.21 8.32 5.85
C ALA A 23 -2.51 9.02 5.40
N LYS A 24 -2.41 10.23 4.84
CA LYS A 24 -3.57 10.98 4.29
C LYS A 24 -4.19 10.22 3.12
N ASP A 25 -3.36 9.75 2.19
CA ASP A 25 -3.83 9.02 1.02
C ASP A 25 -4.50 7.70 1.42
N ILE A 26 -3.87 6.89 2.30
CA ILE A 26 -4.47 5.65 2.81
C ILE A 26 -5.82 5.91 3.47
N VAL A 27 -5.93 6.92 4.33
CA VAL A 27 -7.18 7.25 5.01
C VAL A 27 -8.26 7.63 4.02
N ALA A 28 -7.98 8.58 3.12
CA ALA A 28 -8.95 9.04 2.12
C ALA A 28 -9.38 7.91 1.19
N HIS A 29 -8.41 7.15 0.65
CA HIS A 29 -8.68 6.02 -0.24
C HIS A 29 -9.46 4.90 0.47
N PHE A 30 -9.07 4.56 1.71
CA PHE A 30 -9.74 3.51 2.47
C PHE A 30 -11.20 3.89 2.78
N GLU A 31 -11.45 5.12 3.26
CA GLU A 31 -12.80 5.61 3.55
C GLU A 31 -13.68 5.62 2.29
N HIS A 32 -13.18 6.15 1.17
CA HIS A 32 -13.90 6.12 -0.09
C HIS A 32 -14.22 4.69 -0.56
N ARG A 33 -13.28 3.75 -0.37
CA ARG A 33 -13.52 2.33 -0.67
C ARG A 33 -14.61 1.72 0.20
N GLN A 34 -14.70 2.09 1.48
CA GLN A 34 -15.74 1.60 2.39
C GLN A 34 -17.14 2.06 1.96
N GLU A 35 -17.29 3.20 1.31
CA GLU A 35 -18.57 3.69 0.77
C GLU A 35 -19.07 2.82 -0.39
N VAL A 36 -18.16 2.27 -1.19
CA VAL A 36 -18.48 1.46 -2.36
C VAL A 36 -18.53 -0.03 -2.02
N PHE A 37 -17.59 -0.50 -1.22
CA PHE A 37 -17.43 -1.90 -0.87
C PHE A 37 -16.84 -2.07 0.52
N GLU A 38 -17.68 -2.51 1.45
CA GLU A 38 -17.24 -2.75 2.83
C GLU A 38 -16.26 -3.94 2.90
N GLY A 39 -15.12 -3.73 3.57
CA GLY A 39 -14.13 -4.78 3.75
C GLY A 39 -12.92 -4.31 4.53
N LYS A 40 -11.88 -5.13 4.56
CA LYS A 40 -10.69 -4.91 5.37
C LYS A 40 -9.46 -4.65 4.51
N ALA A 41 -8.46 -3.99 5.09
CA ALA A 41 -7.23 -3.69 4.39
C ALA A 41 -5.98 -4.02 5.23
N MET A 42 -4.90 -4.31 4.53
CA MET A 42 -3.58 -4.56 5.10
C MET A 42 -2.56 -3.59 4.52
N ILE A 43 -1.75 -2.99 5.38
CA ILE A 43 -0.65 -2.10 5.01
C ILE A 43 0.65 -2.84 5.28
N VAL A 44 1.51 -2.95 4.27
CA VAL A 44 2.82 -3.60 4.38
C VAL A 44 3.89 -2.53 4.45
N ALA A 45 4.45 -2.32 5.64
CA ALA A 45 5.49 -1.32 5.88
C ALA A 45 6.90 -1.93 5.77
N MET A 46 7.87 -1.13 5.33
CA MET A 46 9.25 -1.56 5.13
C MET A 46 9.94 -1.97 6.44
N SER A 47 9.68 -1.26 7.52
CA SER A 47 10.29 -1.54 8.83
C SER A 47 9.30 -1.38 9.98
N ARG A 48 9.70 -1.86 11.17
CA ARG A 48 8.89 -1.75 12.39
C ARG A 48 8.70 -0.29 12.81
N ARG A 49 9.74 0.53 12.67
CA ARG A 49 9.70 1.96 12.92
C ARG A 49 8.68 2.65 12.00
N ILE A 50 8.78 2.41 10.69
CA ILE A 50 7.85 2.99 9.71
C ILE A 50 6.41 2.52 9.97
N ALA A 51 6.20 1.25 10.35
CA ALA A 51 4.88 0.74 10.69
C ALA A 51 4.24 1.50 11.85
N VAL A 52 5.02 1.83 12.90
CA VAL A 52 4.53 2.59 14.06
C VAL A 52 4.33 4.06 13.70
N GLU A 53 5.28 4.68 12.99
CA GLU A 53 5.15 6.08 12.57
C GLU A 53 3.94 6.29 11.64
N LEU A 54 3.67 5.33 10.75
CA LEU A 54 2.49 5.35 9.88
C LEU A 54 1.19 5.16 10.69
N TYR A 55 1.20 4.25 11.67
CA TYR A 55 0.10 4.09 12.61
C TYR A 55 -0.20 5.40 13.35
N ASP A 56 0.83 6.02 13.93
CA ASP A 56 0.66 7.28 14.67
C ASP A 56 0.14 8.41 13.74
N ALA A 57 0.59 8.46 12.49
CA ALA A 57 0.13 9.43 11.50
C ALA A 57 -1.34 9.20 11.09
N ILE A 58 -1.77 7.94 10.91
CA ILE A 58 -3.16 7.58 10.61
C ILE A 58 -4.06 7.90 11.81
N VAL A 59 -3.65 7.54 13.01
CA VAL A 59 -4.41 7.82 14.25
C VAL A 59 -4.52 9.32 14.50
N ALA A 60 -3.52 10.12 14.17
CA ALA A 60 -3.61 11.57 14.24
C ALA A 60 -4.70 12.15 13.31
N LEU A 61 -4.99 11.50 12.17
CA LEU A 61 -6.08 11.86 11.26
C LEU A 61 -7.43 11.29 11.70
N ARG A 62 -7.45 10.14 12.35
CA ARG A 62 -8.65 9.42 12.81
C ARG A 62 -8.47 8.88 14.23
N PRO A 63 -8.49 9.74 15.25
CA PRO A 63 -8.28 9.32 16.65
C PRO A 63 -9.24 8.23 17.12
N GLN A 64 -10.45 8.22 16.59
CA GLN A 64 -11.48 7.22 16.91
C GLN A 64 -11.14 5.79 16.43
N TRP A 65 -10.17 5.63 15.54
CA TRP A 65 -9.71 4.30 15.10
C TRP A 65 -8.77 3.64 16.11
N HIS A 66 -8.18 4.45 17.00
CA HIS A 66 -7.26 3.97 18.03
C HIS A 66 -7.99 3.32 19.21
N SER A 67 -7.35 2.32 19.80
CA SER A 67 -7.66 1.81 21.14
C SER A 67 -6.42 1.12 21.70
N ASP A 68 -6.13 1.33 22.99
CA ASP A 68 -5.08 0.58 23.71
C ASP A 68 -5.51 -0.86 23.98
N ASP A 69 -6.82 -1.11 24.05
CA ASP A 69 -7.37 -2.47 24.18
C ASP A 69 -7.17 -3.24 22.86
N GLN A 70 -6.50 -4.39 22.92
CA GLN A 70 -6.29 -5.26 21.76
C GLN A 70 -7.60 -5.84 21.19
N ALA A 71 -8.65 -5.87 21.98
CA ALA A 71 -9.98 -6.32 21.55
C ALA A 71 -10.80 -5.21 20.86
N LYS A 72 -10.31 -3.96 20.82
CA LYS A 72 -11.02 -2.80 20.30
C LYS A 72 -10.17 -2.03 19.28
N GLY A 73 -10.83 -1.08 18.59
CA GLY A 73 -10.24 -0.17 17.63
C GLY A 73 -10.16 -0.72 16.21
N ALA A 74 -10.25 0.20 15.26
CA ALA A 74 -10.34 -0.11 13.83
C ALA A 74 -8.98 -0.35 13.19
N ILE A 75 -7.86 0.06 13.84
CA ILE A 75 -6.50 -0.11 13.31
C ILE A 75 -5.56 -0.71 14.37
N LYS A 76 -4.72 -1.65 13.96
CA LYS A 76 -3.67 -2.26 14.80
C LYS A 76 -2.37 -2.46 14.04
N VAL A 77 -1.25 -2.36 14.76
CA VAL A 77 0.06 -2.84 14.27
C VAL A 77 0.26 -4.27 14.74
N VAL A 78 0.66 -5.16 13.84
CA VAL A 78 0.89 -6.57 14.16
C VAL A 78 2.38 -6.86 14.06
N MET A 79 3.03 -7.02 15.21
CA MET A 79 4.47 -7.30 15.30
C MET A 79 4.84 -8.14 16.52
N THR A 80 5.99 -8.80 16.43
CA THR A 80 6.62 -9.48 17.58
C THR A 80 7.47 -8.49 18.38
N SER A 81 7.93 -8.87 19.56
CA SER A 81 8.96 -8.15 20.31
C SER A 81 10.34 -8.34 19.69
N ALA A 82 11.20 -7.32 19.83
CA ALA A 82 12.63 -7.42 19.62
C ALA A 82 13.35 -6.60 20.69
N SER A 83 14.51 -7.08 21.14
CA SER A 83 15.29 -6.44 22.21
C SER A 83 15.83 -5.06 21.85
N SER A 84 15.93 -4.76 20.55
CA SER A 84 16.39 -3.48 20.03
C SER A 84 15.29 -2.41 19.92
N ASP A 85 14.03 -2.75 20.26
CA ASP A 85 12.92 -1.83 20.10
C ASP A 85 12.91 -0.77 21.21
N GLY A 86 12.74 0.49 20.80
CA GLY A 86 12.49 1.58 21.74
C GLY A 86 11.04 1.57 22.26
N ALA A 87 10.76 2.40 23.26
CA ALA A 87 9.47 2.46 23.96
C ALA A 87 8.27 2.69 23.00
N SER A 88 8.42 3.49 21.95
CA SER A 88 7.38 3.76 20.98
C SER A 88 6.96 2.51 20.19
N ILE A 89 7.91 1.63 19.89
CA ILE A 89 7.64 0.37 19.19
C ILE A 89 7.12 -0.69 20.18
N ALA A 90 7.68 -0.70 21.40
CA ALA A 90 7.35 -1.69 22.42
C ALA A 90 5.85 -1.72 22.79
N LYS A 91 5.17 -0.57 22.76
CA LYS A 91 3.70 -0.49 23.00
C LYS A 91 2.86 -1.29 22.01
N HIS A 92 3.40 -1.59 20.84
CA HIS A 92 2.74 -2.39 19.78
C HIS A 92 3.17 -3.86 19.78
N HIS A 93 4.00 -4.29 20.73
CA HIS A 93 4.35 -5.70 20.85
C HIS A 93 3.12 -6.54 21.14
N THR A 94 3.07 -7.69 20.52
CA THR A 94 1.99 -8.66 20.71
C THR A 94 2.54 -10.03 21.03
N THR A 95 1.92 -10.71 22.00
CA THR A 95 2.17 -12.14 22.27
C THR A 95 1.62 -13.00 21.14
N LYS A 96 1.97 -14.28 21.12
CA LYS A 96 1.41 -15.23 20.15
C LYS A 96 -0.13 -15.32 20.27
N GLU A 97 -0.65 -15.31 21.50
CA GLU A 97 -2.09 -15.35 21.74
C GLU A 97 -2.79 -14.09 21.26
N GLN A 98 -2.25 -12.91 21.58
CA GLN A 98 -2.79 -11.63 21.09
C GLN A 98 -2.82 -11.56 19.56
N ARG A 99 -1.76 -12.02 18.90
CA ARG A 99 -1.72 -12.07 17.42
C ARG A 99 -2.78 -13.02 16.85
N ARG A 100 -3.07 -14.14 17.54
CA ARG A 100 -4.14 -15.05 17.15
C ARG A 100 -5.50 -14.35 17.27
N LYS A 101 -5.78 -13.66 18.38
CA LYS A 101 -7.01 -12.89 18.57
C LYS A 101 -7.16 -11.79 17.51
N LEU A 102 -6.09 -11.06 17.21
CA LEU A 102 -6.09 -10.06 16.12
C LEU A 102 -6.33 -10.69 14.74
N ALA A 103 -5.80 -11.90 14.51
CA ALA A 103 -6.05 -12.63 13.27
C ALA A 103 -7.52 -13.06 13.16
N ASP A 104 -8.13 -13.51 14.25
CA ASP A 104 -9.54 -13.88 14.29
C ASP A 104 -10.42 -12.64 14.05
N ARG A 105 -10.14 -11.51 14.71
CA ARG A 105 -10.79 -10.21 14.45
C ARG A 105 -10.66 -9.78 12.98
N MET A 106 -9.49 -9.95 12.38
CA MET A 106 -9.25 -9.54 10.99
C MET A 106 -9.96 -10.44 9.97
N LYS A 107 -10.26 -11.69 10.34
CA LYS A 107 -11.04 -12.64 9.52
C LYS A 107 -12.55 -12.44 9.63
N ASP A 108 -13.02 -11.91 10.76
CA ASP A 108 -14.42 -11.61 10.99
C ASP A 108 -14.80 -10.32 10.24
N PRO A 109 -15.65 -10.37 9.20
CA PRO A 109 -16.03 -9.20 8.44
C PRO A 109 -16.76 -8.14 9.28
N ASP A 110 -17.46 -8.56 10.32
CA ASP A 110 -18.30 -7.70 11.15
C ASP A 110 -17.54 -7.05 12.31
N ASP A 111 -16.32 -7.53 12.63
CA ASP A 111 -15.45 -6.89 13.63
C ASP A 111 -15.02 -5.48 13.20
N GLU A 112 -14.95 -4.58 14.19
CA GLU A 112 -14.53 -3.18 13.98
C GLU A 112 -13.09 -3.03 13.51
N LEU A 113 -12.21 -4.05 13.67
CA LEU A 113 -10.85 -4.03 13.16
C LEU A 113 -10.88 -4.12 11.62
N LYS A 114 -10.63 -2.99 10.97
CA LYS A 114 -10.69 -2.86 9.51
C LYS A 114 -9.30 -2.74 8.87
N LEU A 115 -8.30 -2.23 9.59
CA LEU A 115 -6.94 -1.98 9.11
C LEU A 115 -5.89 -2.66 9.98
N VAL A 116 -4.91 -3.30 9.35
CA VAL A 116 -3.71 -3.79 10.04
C VAL A 116 -2.46 -3.32 9.34
N ILE A 117 -1.44 -2.95 10.11
CA ILE A 117 -0.12 -2.62 9.62
C ILE A 117 0.83 -3.75 9.99
N VAL A 118 1.48 -4.32 9.00
CA VAL A 118 2.42 -5.44 9.15
C VAL A 118 3.75 -5.10 8.48
N ARG A 119 4.81 -5.80 8.84
CA ARG A 119 6.08 -5.77 8.09
C ARG A 119 6.23 -7.01 7.21
N ASP A 120 6.19 -8.19 7.82
CA ASP A 120 6.37 -9.49 7.16
C ASP A 120 5.28 -10.49 7.57
N MET A 121 4.66 -10.25 8.73
CA MET A 121 3.65 -11.15 9.30
C MET A 121 2.39 -11.14 8.43
N TRP A 122 1.77 -12.30 8.35
CA TRP A 122 0.52 -12.51 7.61
C TRP A 122 0.62 -12.39 6.08
N LEU A 123 1.77 -12.06 5.54
CA LEU A 123 1.99 -12.13 4.09
C LEU A 123 1.97 -13.57 3.59
N THR A 124 2.32 -14.52 4.46
CA THR A 124 2.24 -15.96 4.20
C THR A 124 1.37 -16.64 5.24
N GLY A 125 0.60 -17.66 4.83
CA GLY A 125 -0.18 -18.49 5.74
C GLY A 125 -1.38 -17.83 6.43
N PHE A 126 -1.67 -16.56 6.18
CA PHE A 126 -2.83 -15.86 6.68
C PHE A 126 -3.95 -15.82 5.64
N ASP A 127 -5.16 -16.18 6.04
CA ASP A 127 -6.33 -16.20 5.18
C ASP A 127 -7.47 -15.40 5.79
N ALA A 128 -7.87 -14.31 5.12
CA ALA A 128 -9.00 -13.47 5.46
C ALA A 128 -9.72 -13.07 4.16
N PRO A 129 -10.78 -13.79 3.77
CA PRO A 129 -11.48 -13.52 2.51
C PRO A 129 -12.06 -12.10 2.40
N CYS A 130 -12.44 -11.49 3.53
CA CYS A 130 -12.91 -10.10 3.62
C CYS A 130 -11.80 -9.04 3.41
N LEU A 131 -10.53 -9.45 3.32
CA LEU A 131 -9.42 -8.56 3.00
C LEU A 131 -9.49 -8.17 1.52
N HIS A 132 -9.78 -6.91 1.21
CA HIS A 132 -9.96 -6.47 -0.17
C HIS A 132 -8.88 -5.52 -0.68
N THR A 133 -8.13 -4.85 0.21
CA THR A 133 -7.09 -3.89 -0.20
C THR A 133 -5.76 -4.19 0.47
N LEU A 134 -4.70 -4.16 -0.31
CA LEU A 134 -3.32 -4.29 0.13
C LEU A 134 -2.56 -3.02 -0.26
N TYR A 135 -2.11 -2.26 0.74
CA TYR A 135 -1.23 -1.11 0.56
C TYR A 135 0.21 -1.56 0.72
N ILE A 136 1.04 -1.38 -0.29
CA ILE A 136 2.44 -1.83 -0.27
C ILE A 136 3.37 -0.62 -0.16
N ASP A 137 4.00 -0.46 1.00
CA ASP A 137 5.04 0.51 1.28
C ASP A 137 6.36 -0.19 1.70
N LYS A 138 6.69 -1.24 0.96
CA LYS A 138 7.85 -2.07 1.16
C LYS A 138 8.35 -2.63 -0.15
N PRO A 139 9.67 -2.59 -0.46
CA PRO A 139 10.21 -3.27 -1.64
C PRO A 139 9.93 -4.77 -1.57
N MET A 140 9.17 -5.27 -2.54
CA MET A 140 8.79 -6.68 -2.67
C MET A 140 9.00 -7.14 -4.11
N GLN A 141 9.46 -8.36 -4.29
CA GLN A 141 9.74 -8.92 -5.61
C GLN A 141 9.38 -10.41 -5.67
N GLY A 142 9.11 -10.90 -6.88
CA GLY A 142 8.92 -12.31 -7.17
C GLY A 142 7.87 -12.98 -6.28
N HIS A 143 8.25 -14.13 -5.71
CA HIS A 143 7.35 -14.97 -4.93
C HIS A 143 6.72 -14.26 -3.71
N ASN A 144 7.48 -13.43 -3.00
CA ASN A 144 6.96 -12.71 -1.83
C ASN A 144 5.85 -11.72 -2.21
N LEU A 145 6.01 -11.03 -3.34
CA LEU A 145 4.99 -10.12 -3.87
C LEU A 145 3.74 -10.90 -4.28
N MET A 146 3.90 -12.01 -5.00
CA MET A 146 2.78 -12.86 -5.40
C MET A 146 2.02 -13.45 -4.21
N GLN A 147 2.73 -13.86 -3.16
CA GLN A 147 2.07 -14.33 -1.93
C GLN A 147 1.25 -13.24 -1.24
N ALA A 148 1.76 -12.01 -1.19
CA ALA A 148 1.04 -10.88 -0.61
C ALA A 148 -0.23 -10.56 -1.42
N ILE A 149 -0.14 -10.53 -2.76
CA ILE A 149 -1.27 -10.29 -3.66
C ILE A 149 -2.34 -11.37 -3.52
N ALA A 150 -1.93 -12.63 -3.44
CA ALA A 150 -2.85 -13.76 -3.23
C ALA A 150 -3.69 -13.63 -1.95
N ARG A 151 -3.28 -12.79 -0.97
CA ARG A 151 -4.07 -12.53 0.24
C ARG A 151 -5.33 -11.71 -0.06
N VAL A 152 -5.28 -10.78 -1.00
CA VAL A 152 -6.42 -9.93 -1.37
C VAL A 152 -7.17 -10.44 -2.59
N ASN A 153 -6.53 -11.23 -3.44
CA ASN A 153 -7.13 -11.76 -4.66
C ASN A 153 -7.92 -13.04 -4.39
N ARG A 154 -8.92 -12.94 -3.51
CA ARG A 154 -9.84 -14.03 -3.19
C ARG A 154 -11.27 -13.63 -3.50
N VAL A 155 -12.02 -14.56 -4.05
CA VAL A 155 -13.46 -14.39 -4.23
C VAL A 155 -14.14 -14.39 -2.86
N TYR A 156 -14.93 -13.37 -2.59
CA TYR A 156 -15.69 -13.25 -1.34
C TYR A 156 -16.92 -12.37 -1.57
N LYS A 157 -18.13 -12.92 -1.39
CA LYS A 157 -19.40 -12.23 -1.71
C LYS A 157 -19.34 -11.66 -3.14
N ASP A 158 -19.75 -10.42 -3.31
CA ASP A 158 -19.74 -9.71 -4.61
C ASP A 158 -18.38 -9.07 -4.96
N LYS A 159 -17.33 -9.39 -4.22
CA LYS A 159 -15.98 -8.88 -4.45
C LYS A 159 -15.40 -9.48 -5.74
N PRO A 160 -15.23 -8.69 -6.81
CA PRO A 160 -14.72 -9.19 -8.10
C PRO A 160 -13.23 -9.51 -8.07
N GLY A 161 -12.49 -8.98 -7.10
CA GLY A 161 -11.06 -9.16 -6.93
C GLY A 161 -10.49 -8.32 -5.79
N GLY A 162 -9.19 -8.44 -5.54
CA GLY A 162 -8.45 -7.61 -4.60
C GLY A 162 -7.85 -6.38 -5.27
N LEU A 163 -7.68 -5.32 -4.51
CA LEU A 163 -6.96 -4.12 -4.92
C LEU A 163 -5.58 -4.07 -4.28
N VAL A 164 -4.56 -3.78 -5.07
CA VAL A 164 -3.20 -3.51 -4.60
C VAL A 164 -2.87 -2.05 -4.90
N VAL A 165 -2.52 -1.30 -3.86
CA VAL A 165 -2.05 0.08 -3.96
C VAL A 165 -0.55 0.07 -3.66
N ASP A 166 0.25 0.54 -4.61
CA ASP A 166 1.71 0.48 -4.57
C ASP A 166 2.31 1.88 -4.41
N TYR A 167 2.96 2.12 -3.27
CA TYR A 167 3.62 3.40 -2.96
C TYR A 167 5.09 3.46 -3.36
N LEU A 168 5.65 2.40 -3.93
CA LEU A 168 7.06 2.31 -4.29
C LEU A 168 7.31 2.15 -5.80
N GLY A 169 6.26 2.03 -6.60
CA GLY A 169 6.38 1.85 -8.04
C GLY A 169 6.92 0.49 -8.44
N ILE A 170 6.54 -0.58 -7.70
CA ILE A 170 6.90 -1.97 -8.04
C ILE A 170 5.96 -2.58 -9.08
N ALA A 171 5.07 -1.79 -9.67
CA ALA A 171 4.06 -2.26 -10.64
C ALA A 171 4.67 -2.98 -11.86
N SER A 172 5.89 -2.60 -12.29
CA SER A 172 6.60 -3.31 -13.36
C SER A 172 7.03 -4.72 -12.95
N ASP A 173 7.47 -4.87 -11.71
CA ASP A 173 7.86 -6.18 -11.15
C ASP A 173 6.62 -7.04 -10.87
N LEU A 174 5.49 -6.40 -10.51
CA LEU A 174 4.19 -7.03 -10.40
C LEU A 174 3.71 -7.57 -11.75
N LYS A 175 3.78 -6.78 -12.81
CA LYS A 175 3.40 -7.22 -14.16
C LYS A 175 4.21 -8.41 -14.63
N LYS A 176 5.52 -8.41 -14.40
CA LYS A 176 6.39 -9.55 -14.68
C LYS A 176 6.02 -10.79 -13.85
N ALA A 177 5.77 -10.63 -12.55
CA ALA A 177 5.39 -11.74 -11.69
C ALA A 177 4.04 -12.34 -12.08
N LEU A 178 3.06 -11.51 -12.48
CA LEU A 178 1.74 -11.95 -12.94
C LEU A 178 1.82 -12.67 -14.29
N SER A 179 2.69 -12.27 -15.23
CA SER A 179 2.83 -12.92 -16.52
C SER A 179 3.30 -14.39 -16.40
N PHE A 180 4.17 -14.68 -15.46
CA PHE A 180 4.57 -16.07 -15.17
C PHE A 180 3.42 -16.95 -14.62
N TYR A 181 2.43 -16.33 -13.98
CA TYR A 181 1.27 -17.06 -13.43
C TYR A 181 0.13 -17.22 -14.45
N SER A 182 -0.07 -16.24 -15.33
CA SER A 182 -1.12 -16.31 -16.36
C SER A 182 -0.78 -17.28 -17.48
N ASP A 183 0.49 -17.50 -17.76
CA ASP A 183 0.94 -18.49 -18.75
C ASP A 183 0.74 -19.95 -18.26
N ALA A 184 0.53 -20.14 -16.94
CA ALA A 184 0.35 -21.46 -16.34
C ALA A 184 -1.13 -21.92 -16.27
N ASP A 185 -2.15 -21.01 -16.27
CA ASP A 185 -3.57 -21.37 -16.07
C ASP A 185 -4.57 -20.39 -16.75
N GLY A 186 -4.31 -20.01 -17.99
CA GLY A 186 -5.16 -19.06 -18.73
C GLY A 186 -6.40 -19.64 -19.36
N LYS A 187 -7.58 -19.58 -18.70
CA LYS A 187 -8.90 -19.57 -19.37
C LYS A 187 -9.82 -18.58 -18.67
N GLY A 188 -9.93 -17.39 -19.22
CA GLY A 188 -10.96 -16.42 -18.86
C GLY A 188 -10.88 -15.20 -19.76
N ASN A 189 -11.84 -15.05 -20.65
CA ASN A 189 -11.91 -13.96 -21.62
C ASN A 189 -12.78 -12.82 -21.04
N PRO A 190 -12.17 -11.66 -20.65
CA PRO A 190 -12.91 -10.45 -20.32
C PRO A 190 -12.61 -9.34 -21.33
N THR A 191 -13.01 -9.51 -22.60
CA THR A 191 -12.48 -8.68 -23.69
C THR A 191 -13.16 -7.33 -23.88
N GLU A 192 -14.40 -7.10 -23.48
CA GLU A 192 -15.09 -5.82 -23.76
C GLU A 192 -14.88 -4.74 -22.68
N GLN A 193 -14.86 -5.09 -21.40
CA GLN A 193 -14.55 -4.15 -20.32
C GLN A 193 -13.06 -3.77 -20.28
N GLN A 194 -12.20 -4.65 -20.77
CA GLN A 194 -10.75 -4.42 -20.79
C GLN A 194 -10.36 -3.35 -21.82
N GLU A 195 -11.02 -3.30 -23.00
CA GLU A 195 -10.70 -2.31 -24.03
C GLU A 195 -11.08 -0.89 -23.58
N GLN A 196 -12.23 -0.72 -22.92
CA GLN A 196 -12.66 0.57 -22.38
C GLN A 196 -11.75 1.02 -21.24
N ALA A 197 -11.39 0.11 -20.34
CA ALA A 197 -10.44 0.41 -19.26
C ALA A 197 -9.04 0.77 -19.80
N VAL A 198 -8.58 0.10 -20.85
CA VAL A 198 -7.31 0.40 -21.52
C VAL A 198 -7.37 1.78 -22.22
N ALA A 199 -8.46 2.11 -22.89
CA ALA A 199 -8.64 3.41 -23.55
C ALA A 199 -8.60 4.55 -22.50
N LEU A 200 -9.35 4.42 -21.41
CA LEU A 200 -9.33 5.40 -20.32
C LEU A 200 -7.94 5.52 -19.67
N MET A 201 -7.27 4.39 -19.45
CA MET A 201 -5.90 4.37 -18.92
C MET A 201 -4.94 5.12 -19.85
N MET A 202 -5.05 4.91 -21.17
CA MET A 202 -4.19 5.60 -22.15
C MET A 202 -4.44 7.10 -22.17
N GLU A 203 -5.69 7.53 -22.08
CA GLU A 203 -6.07 8.94 -21.96
C GLU A 203 -5.44 9.58 -20.71
N LYS A 204 -5.61 8.95 -19.54
CA LYS A 204 -5.02 9.44 -18.29
C LYS A 204 -3.49 9.40 -18.30
N LEU A 205 -2.89 8.40 -18.95
CA LEU A 205 -1.44 8.32 -19.13
C LEU A 205 -0.91 9.49 -19.96
N GLU A 206 -1.66 9.91 -20.98
CA GLU A 206 -1.25 11.07 -21.81
C GLU A 206 -1.30 12.36 -20.98
N VAL A 207 -2.32 12.55 -20.15
CA VAL A 207 -2.38 13.69 -19.20
C VAL A 207 -1.18 13.70 -18.27
N VAL A 208 -0.83 12.56 -17.68
CA VAL A 208 0.33 12.45 -16.78
C VAL A 208 1.65 12.72 -17.54
N ARG A 209 1.77 12.27 -18.79
CA ARG A 209 2.94 12.58 -19.62
C ARG A 209 3.09 14.08 -19.87
N GLN A 210 1.98 14.77 -20.15
CA GLN A 210 1.97 16.21 -20.33
C GLN A 210 2.34 16.96 -19.04
N MET A 211 1.88 16.48 -17.88
CA MET A 211 2.26 17.04 -16.57
C MET A 211 3.76 16.89 -16.27
N LEU A 212 4.39 15.87 -16.81
CA LEU A 212 5.82 15.59 -16.63
C LEU A 212 6.67 16.03 -17.84
N ASP A 213 6.10 16.80 -18.76
CA ASP A 213 6.84 17.31 -19.92
C ASP A 213 7.99 18.22 -19.46
N GLY A 214 9.19 17.96 -19.98
CA GLY A 214 10.42 18.61 -19.52
C GLY A 214 11.17 17.90 -18.39
N MET A 215 10.56 16.89 -17.74
CA MET A 215 11.22 16.06 -16.75
C MET A 215 11.73 14.75 -17.35
N ASN A 216 12.97 14.35 -17.02
CA ASN A 216 13.53 13.06 -17.46
C ASN A 216 13.01 11.90 -16.59
N TYR A 217 11.71 11.58 -16.71
CA TYR A 217 11.11 10.44 -16.03
C TYR A 217 11.43 9.08 -16.69
N ALA A 218 11.94 9.07 -17.92
CA ALA A 218 12.24 7.82 -18.63
C ALA A 218 13.29 6.97 -17.91
N SER A 219 14.24 7.61 -17.22
CA SER A 219 15.24 6.93 -16.40
C SER A 219 14.65 6.08 -15.27
N TYR A 220 13.41 6.35 -14.84
CA TYR A 220 12.70 5.57 -13.82
C TYR A 220 12.59 4.09 -14.20
N PHE A 221 12.34 3.77 -15.45
CA PHE A 221 12.09 2.40 -15.88
C PHE A 221 13.33 1.50 -15.85
N SER A 222 14.53 2.10 -15.90
CA SER A 222 15.81 1.39 -15.83
C SER A 222 16.54 1.55 -14.50
N ALA A 223 16.05 2.41 -13.60
CA ALA A 223 16.68 2.74 -12.32
C ALA A 223 16.53 1.62 -11.29
N ASP A 224 17.44 1.59 -10.31
CA ASP A 224 17.30 0.79 -9.09
C ASP A 224 16.23 1.39 -8.15
N VAL A 225 15.83 0.64 -7.11
CA VAL A 225 14.73 1.03 -6.21
C VAL A 225 15.01 2.37 -5.50
N SER A 226 16.25 2.64 -5.14
CA SER A 226 16.64 3.89 -4.47
C SER A 226 16.52 5.08 -5.42
N SER A 227 16.99 4.92 -6.65
CA SER A 227 16.91 5.93 -7.70
C SER A 227 15.47 6.20 -8.14
N LYS A 228 14.63 5.14 -8.23
CA LYS A 228 13.20 5.28 -8.51
C LYS A 228 12.49 6.14 -7.48
N LEU A 229 12.79 5.94 -6.19
CA LEU A 229 12.19 6.75 -5.13
C LEU A 229 12.61 8.22 -5.21
N SER A 230 13.88 8.48 -5.50
CA SER A 230 14.37 9.83 -5.73
C SER A 230 13.67 10.51 -6.91
N LEU A 231 13.45 9.77 -8.00
CA LEU A 231 12.74 10.29 -9.16
C LEU A 231 11.27 10.58 -8.89
N ILE A 232 10.60 9.78 -8.03
CA ILE A 232 9.22 10.06 -7.60
C ILE A 232 9.15 11.38 -6.83
N LEU A 233 10.07 11.60 -5.88
CA LEU A 233 10.13 12.86 -5.14
C LEU A 233 10.42 14.06 -6.05
N GLN A 234 11.33 13.90 -7.03
CA GLN A 234 11.59 14.93 -8.02
C GLN A 234 10.37 15.21 -8.90
N ALA A 235 9.59 14.19 -9.27
CA ALA A 235 8.35 14.35 -10.00
C ALA A 235 7.29 15.08 -9.20
N GLU A 236 7.15 14.75 -7.89
CA GLU A 236 6.26 15.45 -6.97
C GLU A 236 6.63 16.94 -6.89
N ASP A 237 7.90 17.24 -6.64
CA ASP A 237 8.38 18.63 -6.57
C ASP A 237 8.19 19.37 -7.90
N TYR A 238 8.40 18.71 -9.04
CA TYR A 238 8.21 19.27 -10.36
C TYR A 238 6.75 19.64 -10.62
N ILE A 239 5.80 18.73 -10.33
CA ILE A 239 4.37 18.98 -10.50
C ILE A 239 3.89 20.09 -9.56
N LEU A 240 4.28 20.08 -8.29
CA LEU A 240 3.94 21.13 -7.32
C LEU A 240 4.55 22.49 -7.70
N GLY A 241 5.70 22.49 -8.38
CA GLY A 241 6.29 23.70 -8.95
C GLY A 241 5.48 24.29 -10.10
N LEU A 242 4.79 23.44 -10.89
CA LEU A 242 3.90 23.90 -11.96
C LEU A 242 2.66 24.62 -11.43
N ASP A 243 2.10 24.18 -10.29
CA ASP A 243 0.96 24.86 -9.65
C ASP A 243 1.28 26.30 -9.25
N ASN A 244 2.52 26.58 -8.86
CA ASN A 244 2.98 27.95 -8.56
C ASN A 244 3.13 28.83 -9.81
N LEU A 245 3.08 28.25 -11.01
CA LEU A 245 3.14 28.98 -12.30
C LEU A 245 1.76 29.25 -12.92
N GLY A 246 0.66 28.98 -12.19
CA GLY A 246 -0.70 29.35 -12.59
C GLY A 246 -1.41 28.38 -13.53
N PHE A 247 -1.00 27.13 -13.58
CA PHE A 247 -1.80 26.06 -14.19
C PHE A 247 -2.82 25.54 -13.16
N ALA A 248 -3.97 26.16 -13.11
CA ALA A 248 -5.13 25.60 -12.42
C ALA A 248 -5.57 24.35 -13.20
N LEU A 249 -5.28 23.18 -12.66
CA LEU A 249 -5.90 21.92 -13.09
C LEU A 249 -7.37 21.96 -12.66
N ALA A 250 -8.25 22.36 -13.57
CA ALA A 250 -9.68 22.10 -13.45
C ALA A 250 -9.87 20.58 -13.68
N VAL A 251 -9.78 19.81 -12.62
CA VAL A 251 -10.31 18.46 -12.60
C VAL A 251 -11.78 18.59 -12.25
N GLU A 252 -12.64 18.71 -13.26
CA GLU A 252 -14.06 18.44 -13.10
C GLU A 252 -14.19 16.93 -12.84
N VAL A 253 -14.61 16.61 -11.64
CA VAL A 253 -15.08 15.29 -11.25
C VAL A 253 -16.58 15.30 -11.43
N ASP A 254 -17.03 14.73 -12.55
CA ASP A 254 -18.42 14.28 -12.72
C ASP A 254 -18.59 12.88 -12.12
#